data_addd1e55b154bf8c8e3a018b61e70cbe
#
_entry.id   addd1e55b154bf8c8e3a018b61e70cbe
#
_cell.length_a   1.000
_cell.length_b   1.000
_cell.length_c   1.000
_cell.angle_alpha   90.00
_cell.angle_beta   90.00
_cell.angle_gamma   90.00
#
_symmetry.space_group_name_H-M   'P 1'
#
loop_
_entity.id
_entity.type
_entity.pdbx_description
1 polymer ?
#
loop_
_entity_poly.entity_id
_entity_poly.type
_entity_poly.pdbx_seq_one_letter_code
_entity_poly.pdbx_strand_id
1 'polypeptide(L)'
;LDFEAAAALHARLEKLKPVLGQLPEIVHRLDALHAVVVQPSTVKDSVAFFRVDAGRMAGPATFSIQSPEHTKSQSMESRVQRALNALPPGNAHSSLEAMEHLAILKRWYNRGTRVGEIFFAEDSGELPMRRIVRGISRVSRGEKPEAGIPMPLT
;
A
#
# COMPACT_ATOMS: atom_id res chain seq x y z
N LEU A 1 -41.96 -16.95 0.05
CA LEU A 1 -40.62 -16.80 -0.53
C LEU A 1 -40.74 -15.94 -1.78
N ASP A 2 -40.13 -14.76 -1.75
CA ASP A 2 -40.23 -13.81 -2.86
C ASP A 2 -39.08 -14.11 -3.86
N PHE A 3 -39.38 -15.03 -4.77
CA PHE A 3 -38.44 -15.46 -5.82
C PHE A 3 -38.15 -14.32 -6.82
N GLU A 4 -39.10 -13.42 -7.05
CA GLU A 4 -38.90 -12.30 -7.96
C GLU A 4 -37.90 -11.27 -7.39
N ALA A 5 -38.03 -10.95 -6.09
CA ALA A 5 -37.06 -10.09 -5.42
C ALA A 5 -35.67 -10.71 -5.38
N ALA A 6 -35.57 -12.01 -5.13
CA ALA A 6 -34.29 -12.72 -5.16
C ALA A 6 -33.66 -12.71 -6.56
N ALA A 7 -34.42 -12.95 -7.60
CA ALA A 7 -33.94 -12.89 -8.98
C ALA A 7 -33.48 -11.47 -9.37
N ALA A 8 -34.22 -10.43 -8.96
CA ALA A 8 -33.84 -9.04 -9.20
C ALA A 8 -32.52 -8.66 -8.50
N LEU A 9 -32.33 -9.12 -7.25
CA LEU A 9 -31.08 -8.92 -6.52
C LEU A 9 -29.91 -9.65 -7.18
N HIS A 10 -30.12 -10.89 -7.60
CA HIS A 10 -29.09 -11.65 -8.32
C HIS A 10 -28.69 -10.97 -9.63
N ALA A 11 -29.64 -10.50 -10.41
CA ALA A 11 -29.38 -9.79 -11.66
C ALA A 11 -28.59 -8.46 -11.42
N ARG A 12 -28.85 -7.77 -10.31
CA ARG A 12 -28.06 -6.59 -9.92
C ARG A 12 -26.65 -6.97 -9.51
N LEU A 13 -26.47 -8.04 -8.74
CA LEU A 13 -25.17 -8.54 -8.33
C LEU A 13 -24.31 -8.90 -9.54
N GLU A 14 -24.88 -9.63 -10.52
CA GLU A 14 -24.16 -10.01 -11.74
C GLU A 14 -23.72 -8.80 -12.58
N LYS A 15 -24.46 -7.71 -12.57
CA LYS A 15 -24.06 -6.44 -13.22
C LYS A 15 -22.95 -5.72 -12.46
N LEU A 16 -22.86 -5.86 -11.12
CA LEU A 16 -21.84 -5.20 -10.30
C LEU A 16 -20.52 -5.95 -10.29
N LYS A 17 -20.53 -7.28 -10.36
CA LYS A 17 -19.30 -8.10 -10.33
C LYS A 17 -18.21 -7.64 -11.32
N PRO A 18 -18.52 -7.42 -12.62
CA PRO A 18 -17.50 -6.95 -13.56
C PRO A 18 -16.94 -5.58 -13.21
N VAL A 19 -17.78 -4.67 -12.68
CA VAL A 19 -17.35 -3.34 -12.26
C VAL A 19 -16.40 -3.42 -11.05
N LEU A 20 -16.75 -4.24 -10.05
CA LEU A 20 -15.93 -4.46 -8.87
C LEU A 20 -14.59 -5.10 -9.24
N GLY A 21 -14.57 -6.04 -10.19
CA GLY A 21 -13.32 -6.67 -10.67
C GLY A 21 -12.39 -5.74 -11.46
N GLN A 22 -12.90 -4.57 -11.90
CA GLN A 22 -12.12 -3.55 -12.60
C GLN A 22 -11.67 -2.41 -11.68
N LEU A 23 -12.03 -2.44 -10.39
CA LEU A 23 -11.60 -1.41 -9.46
C LEU A 23 -10.08 -1.41 -9.30
N PRO A 24 -9.45 -0.22 -9.23
CA PRO A 24 -8.04 -0.12 -8.94
C PRO A 24 -7.69 -0.77 -7.61
N GLU A 25 -6.50 -1.34 -7.52
CA GLU A 25 -5.97 -1.93 -6.29
C GLU A 25 -5.99 -0.97 -5.08
N ILE A 26 -5.99 0.35 -5.34
CA ILE A 26 -6.11 1.37 -4.28
C ILE A 26 -7.52 1.51 -3.71
N VAL A 27 -8.55 0.95 -4.37
CA VAL A 27 -9.95 1.07 -3.91
C VAL A 27 -10.24 0.01 -2.88
N HIS A 28 -10.14 0.40 -1.63
CA HIS A 28 -10.48 -0.40 -0.45
C HIS A 28 -11.53 0.32 0.39
N ARG A 29 -12.21 -0.42 1.25
CA ARG A 29 -12.92 0.20 2.38
C ARG A 29 -11.88 0.92 3.25
N LEU A 30 -12.25 2.07 3.79
CA LEU A 30 -11.31 2.89 4.55
C LEU A 30 -10.72 2.17 5.76
N ASP A 31 -11.56 1.42 6.47
CA ASP A 31 -11.17 0.61 7.63
C ASP A 31 -10.27 -0.59 7.28
N ALA A 32 -10.32 -1.05 6.02
CA ALA A 32 -9.49 -2.13 5.50
C ALA A 32 -8.29 -1.62 4.67
N LEU A 33 -8.12 -0.30 4.56
CA LEU A 33 -7.01 0.28 3.81
C LEU A 33 -5.73 0.26 4.65
N HIS A 34 -4.99 -0.83 4.55
CA HIS A 34 -3.67 -1.01 5.15
C HIS A 34 -2.64 -1.21 4.06
N ALA A 35 -1.60 -0.39 4.05
CA ALA A 35 -0.57 -0.43 3.02
C ALA A 35 0.77 0.10 3.51
N VAL A 36 1.82 -0.21 2.77
CA VAL A 36 3.15 0.39 2.91
C VAL A 36 3.54 1.03 1.59
N VAL A 37 3.92 2.30 1.64
CA VAL A 37 4.54 3.00 0.51
C VAL A 37 6.04 3.01 0.72
N VAL A 38 6.78 2.59 -0.31
CA VAL A 38 8.25 2.61 -0.36
C VAL A 38 8.66 3.65 -1.40
N GLN A 39 9.43 4.65 -0.98
CA GLN A 39 9.95 5.70 -1.85
C GLN A 39 11.48 5.76 -1.79
N PRO A 40 12.15 6.29 -2.82
CA PRO A 40 13.56 6.62 -2.72
C PRO A 40 13.81 7.58 -1.57
N SER A 41 14.92 7.39 -0.88
CA SER A 41 15.40 8.32 0.12
C SER A 41 16.48 9.23 -0.47
N THR A 42 16.65 10.42 0.11
CA THR A 42 17.81 11.28 -0.17
C THR A 42 19.09 10.75 0.46
N VAL A 43 18.95 9.85 1.43
CA VAL A 43 20.09 9.16 2.07
C VAL A 43 20.52 8.00 1.19
N LYS A 44 21.82 7.95 0.88
CA LYS A 44 22.41 6.89 0.06
C LYS A 44 22.11 5.50 0.63
N ASP A 45 21.87 4.53 -0.25
CA ASP A 45 21.57 3.13 0.09
C ASP A 45 20.39 2.97 1.07
N SER A 46 19.41 3.87 0.97
CA SER A 46 18.22 3.89 1.83
C SER A 46 16.94 4.10 1.04
N VAL A 47 15.84 3.68 1.63
CA VAL A 47 14.49 3.98 1.18
C VAL A 47 13.69 4.65 2.30
N ALA A 48 12.63 5.34 1.95
CA ALA A 48 11.69 5.92 2.89
C ALA A 48 10.41 5.08 2.93
N PHE A 49 9.96 4.72 4.13
CA PHE A 49 8.69 4.04 4.36
C PHE A 49 7.63 5.01 4.85
N PHE A 50 6.43 4.83 4.30
CA PHE A 50 5.21 5.39 4.87
C PHE A 50 4.23 4.24 5.10
N ARG A 51 3.66 4.20 6.29
CA ARG A 51 2.60 3.26 6.63
C ARG A 51 1.26 3.94 6.44
N VAL A 52 0.33 3.24 5.82
CA VAL A 52 -1.06 3.68 5.66
C VAL A 52 -1.95 2.76 6.48
N ASP A 53 -2.69 3.32 7.42
CA ASP A 53 -3.65 2.60 8.26
C ASP A 53 -4.98 3.34 8.26
N ALA A 54 -6.03 2.70 7.77
CA ALA A 54 -7.38 3.26 7.69
C ALA A 54 -7.40 4.69 7.11
N GLY A 55 -6.64 4.89 6.03
CA GLY A 55 -6.55 6.17 5.32
C GLY A 55 -5.57 7.18 5.91
N ARG A 56 -4.90 6.87 7.01
CA ARG A 56 -3.89 7.74 7.62
C ARG A 56 -2.50 7.30 7.23
N MET A 57 -1.63 8.29 7.03
CA MET A 57 -0.22 8.04 6.69
C MET A 57 0.67 8.39 7.88
N ALA A 58 1.55 7.46 8.26
CA ALA A 58 2.63 7.69 9.20
C ALA A 58 3.98 7.58 8.48
N GLY A 59 4.96 8.38 8.85
CA GLY A 59 6.28 8.41 8.24
C GLY A 59 6.72 9.82 7.85
N PRO A 60 7.82 9.98 7.09
CA PRO A 60 8.68 8.89 6.62
C PRO A 60 9.56 8.25 7.71
N ALA A 61 9.79 6.94 7.61
CA ALA A 61 10.88 6.29 8.31
C ALA A 61 11.98 5.92 7.29
N THR A 62 13.20 6.36 7.54
CA THR A 62 14.34 6.00 6.68
C THR A 62 14.83 4.59 7.02
N PHE A 63 14.90 3.73 6.01
CA PHE A 63 15.38 2.36 6.12
C PHE A 63 16.67 2.19 5.32
N SER A 64 17.79 1.90 6.01
CA SER A 64 19.06 1.59 5.35
C SER A 64 19.07 0.14 4.86
N ILE A 65 19.38 -0.04 3.58
CA ILE A 65 19.50 -1.36 2.95
C ILE A 65 20.77 -2.03 3.40
N GLN A 66 21.87 -1.27 3.47
CA GLN A 66 23.17 -1.69 3.99
C GLN A 66 23.31 -1.11 5.39
N SER A 67 22.98 -1.86 6.42
CA SER A 67 23.25 -1.45 7.79
C SER A 67 24.57 -2.06 8.28
N PRO A 68 25.48 -1.28 8.87
CA PRO A 68 26.67 -1.83 9.52
C PRO A 68 26.34 -2.74 10.72
N GLU A 69 25.11 -2.66 11.24
CA GLU A 69 24.60 -3.57 12.28
C GLU A 69 24.20 -4.95 11.73
N HIS A 70 24.72 -5.36 10.60
CA HIS A 70 24.62 -6.74 10.16
C HIS A 70 25.42 -7.67 11.11
N THR A 71 24.92 -7.78 12.30
CA THR A 71 25.08 -9.04 13.03
C THR A 71 24.39 -10.10 12.17
N LYS A 72 25.14 -11.09 11.75
CA LYS A 72 24.88 -12.12 10.74
C LYS A 72 23.59 -12.95 10.90
N SER A 73 22.61 -12.53 11.68
CA SER A 73 21.44 -13.33 12.05
C SER A 73 20.07 -12.78 11.72
N GLN A 74 19.94 -11.53 11.22
CA GLN A 74 18.60 -10.96 10.95
C GLN A 74 18.29 -10.92 9.47
N SER A 75 17.18 -11.56 9.09
CA SER A 75 16.68 -11.50 7.73
C SER A 75 16.24 -10.07 7.35
N MET A 76 16.29 -9.74 6.06
CA MET A 76 15.80 -8.46 5.54
C MET A 76 14.33 -8.24 5.94
N GLU A 77 13.52 -9.29 5.87
CA GLU A 77 12.11 -9.24 6.27
C GLU A 77 11.95 -8.81 7.74
N SER A 78 12.73 -9.41 8.65
CA SER A 78 12.68 -9.06 10.08
C SER A 78 13.11 -7.59 10.33
N ARG A 79 14.06 -7.09 9.58
CA ARG A 79 14.51 -5.70 9.65
C ARG A 79 13.43 -4.74 9.16
N VAL A 80 12.81 -5.05 8.01
CA VAL A 80 11.70 -4.27 7.45
C VAL A 80 10.52 -4.26 8.41
N GLN A 81 10.13 -5.43 8.93
CA GLN A 81 9.04 -5.53 9.90
C GLN A 81 9.30 -4.66 11.14
N ARG A 82 10.52 -4.66 11.67
CA ARG A 82 10.90 -3.80 12.80
C ARG A 82 10.78 -2.32 12.45
N ALA A 83 11.27 -1.91 11.27
CA ALA A 83 11.20 -0.53 10.82
C ALA A 83 9.75 -0.06 10.65
N LEU A 84 8.88 -0.93 10.13
CA LEU A 84 7.44 -0.63 10.00
C LEU A 84 6.72 -0.58 11.35
N ASN A 85 7.09 -1.45 12.29
CA ASN A 85 6.53 -1.45 13.64
C ASN A 85 6.99 -0.25 14.48
N ALA A 86 8.12 0.36 14.15
CA ALA A 86 8.60 1.59 14.79
C ALA A 86 7.85 2.84 14.31
N LEU A 87 7.14 2.77 13.18
CA LEU A 87 6.24 3.84 12.77
C LEU A 87 5.04 3.91 13.72
N PRO A 88 4.67 5.11 14.18
CA PRO A 88 3.51 5.24 15.05
C PRO A 88 2.28 4.66 14.34
N PRO A 89 1.42 3.92 15.04
CA PRO A 89 0.12 3.59 14.50
C PRO A 89 -0.60 4.89 14.17
N GLY A 90 -1.35 4.91 13.07
CA GLY A 90 -2.14 6.08 12.70
C GLY A 90 -3.12 6.45 13.81
N ASN A 91 -2.67 7.25 14.78
CA ASN A 91 -3.49 7.68 15.89
C ASN A 91 -4.71 8.45 15.39
N ALA A 92 -5.82 8.31 16.12
CA ALA A 92 -7.13 8.89 15.81
C ALA A 92 -7.13 10.43 15.98
N HIS A 93 -6.40 11.12 15.09
CA HIS A 93 -6.59 12.55 14.89
C HIS A 93 -7.82 12.75 13.99
N SER A 94 -8.21 13.92 13.65
CA SER A 94 -9.49 14.22 13.01
C SER A 94 -9.75 13.43 11.70
N SER A 95 -11.02 13.22 11.36
CA SER A 95 -11.41 12.68 10.04
C SER A 95 -10.91 13.56 8.87
N LEU A 96 -10.71 14.86 9.12
CA LEU A 96 -10.16 15.79 8.14
C LEU A 96 -8.72 15.40 7.74
N GLU A 97 -7.87 15.11 8.72
CA GLU A 97 -6.49 14.68 8.48
C GLU A 97 -6.43 13.38 7.65
N ALA A 98 -7.29 12.42 7.94
CA ALA A 98 -7.39 11.20 7.14
C ALA A 98 -7.79 11.49 5.69
N MET A 99 -8.72 12.44 5.46
CA MET A 99 -9.11 12.85 4.11
C MET A 99 -7.98 13.56 3.36
N GLU A 100 -7.20 14.38 4.04
CA GLU A 100 -6.02 15.03 3.47
C GLU A 100 -4.95 14.01 3.07
N HIS A 101 -4.66 13.06 3.94
CA HIS A 101 -3.73 11.97 3.64
C HIS A 101 -4.18 11.12 2.45
N LEU A 102 -5.48 10.79 2.38
CA LEU A 102 -6.05 10.06 1.25
C LEU A 102 -5.97 10.85 -0.05
N ALA A 103 -6.19 12.16 -0.01
CA ALA A 103 -6.05 13.02 -1.18
C ALA A 103 -4.61 13.05 -1.70
N ILE A 104 -3.62 13.12 -0.79
CA ILE A 104 -2.19 13.05 -1.12
C ILE A 104 -1.87 11.68 -1.73
N LEU A 105 -2.29 10.59 -1.08
CA LEU A 105 -2.06 9.22 -1.54
C LEU A 105 -2.67 8.99 -2.92
N LYS A 106 -3.93 9.37 -3.12
CA LYS A 106 -4.62 9.28 -4.41
C LYS A 106 -3.89 10.05 -5.50
N ARG A 107 -3.50 11.30 -5.23
CA ARG A 107 -2.77 12.14 -6.18
C ARG A 107 -1.42 11.51 -6.56
N TRP A 108 -0.68 10.99 -5.59
CA TRP A 108 0.58 10.32 -5.83
C TRP A 108 0.37 9.01 -6.62
N TYR A 109 -0.61 8.19 -6.23
CA TYR A 109 -0.90 6.91 -6.87
C TYR A 109 -1.23 7.05 -8.36
N ASN A 110 -2.02 8.06 -8.71
CA ASN A 110 -2.46 8.28 -10.10
C ASN A 110 -1.45 9.08 -10.95
N ARG A 111 -0.29 9.42 -10.41
CA ARG A 111 0.75 10.08 -11.21
C ARG A 111 1.40 9.09 -12.17
N GLY A 112 1.39 9.39 -13.47
CA GLY A 112 2.08 8.57 -14.49
C GLY A 112 3.59 8.46 -14.29
N THR A 113 4.20 9.44 -13.60
CA THR A 113 5.62 9.51 -13.26
C THR A 113 5.86 9.26 -11.77
N ARG A 114 5.00 8.50 -11.12
CA ARG A 114 5.19 8.22 -9.68
C ARG A 114 6.51 7.49 -9.45
N VAL A 115 7.21 7.92 -8.42
CA VAL A 115 8.42 7.26 -7.94
C VAL A 115 8.07 6.48 -6.68
N GLY A 116 8.59 5.25 -6.57
CA GLY A 116 8.27 4.36 -5.46
C GLY A 116 7.12 3.40 -5.76
N GLU A 117 6.84 2.53 -4.81
CA GLU A 117 5.83 1.47 -4.91
C GLU A 117 4.93 1.47 -3.67
N ILE A 118 3.70 0.97 -3.83
CA ILE A 118 2.76 0.72 -2.74
C ILE A 118 2.43 -0.77 -2.68
N PHE A 119 2.33 -1.29 -1.47
CA PHE A 119 2.00 -2.67 -1.17
C PHE A 119 0.83 -2.68 -0.21
N PHE A 120 -0.32 -3.16 -0.68
CA PHE A 120 -1.52 -3.31 0.13
C PHE A 120 -1.43 -4.59 0.94
N ALA A 121 -2.04 -4.56 2.13
CA ALA A 121 -2.22 -5.76 2.93
C ALA A 121 -3.12 -6.77 2.17
N GLU A 122 -2.89 -8.03 2.42
CA GLU A 122 -3.72 -9.12 1.92
C GLU A 122 -5.07 -9.16 2.67
N ASP A 123 -6.01 -9.96 2.20
CA ASP A 123 -7.33 -10.11 2.84
C ASP A 123 -7.24 -10.58 4.31
N SER A 124 -6.13 -11.23 4.67
CA SER A 124 -5.78 -11.59 6.05
C SER A 124 -5.44 -10.39 6.94
N GLY A 125 -5.22 -9.21 6.35
CA GLY A 125 -4.70 -8.02 7.02
C GLY A 125 -3.17 -8.00 7.14
N GLU A 126 -2.48 -9.03 6.66
CA GLU A 126 -1.02 -9.12 6.69
C GLU A 126 -0.36 -8.39 5.53
N LEU A 127 0.78 -7.76 5.80
CA LEU A 127 1.56 -7.10 4.76
C LEU A 127 2.37 -8.13 3.94
N PRO A 128 2.42 -8.03 2.61
CA PRO A 128 3.14 -8.97 1.74
C PRO A 128 4.67 -8.76 1.82
N MET A 129 5.30 -9.18 2.92
CA MET A 129 6.68 -8.86 3.27
C MET A 129 7.68 -9.20 2.16
N ARG A 130 7.50 -10.36 1.49
CA ARG A 130 8.39 -10.76 0.36
C ARG A 130 8.28 -9.80 -0.82
N ARG A 131 7.09 -9.28 -1.12
CA ARG A 131 6.88 -8.27 -2.17
C ARG A 131 7.50 -6.94 -1.78
N ILE A 132 7.35 -6.54 -0.51
CA ILE A 132 7.95 -5.30 0.03
C ILE A 132 9.47 -5.36 -0.08
N VAL A 133 10.11 -6.46 0.34
CA VAL A 133 11.57 -6.62 0.25
C VAL A 133 12.07 -6.53 -1.20
N ARG A 134 11.36 -7.14 -2.15
CA ARG A 134 11.69 -7.01 -3.59
C ARG A 134 11.50 -5.58 -4.09
N GLY A 135 10.43 -4.91 -3.65
CA GLY A 135 10.18 -3.51 -3.99
C GLY A 135 11.25 -2.56 -3.44
N ILE A 136 11.73 -2.77 -2.22
CA ILE A 136 12.86 -2.02 -1.66
C ILE A 136 14.06 -2.07 -2.60
N SER A 137 14.40 -3.26 -3.09
CA SER A 137 15.53 -3.44 -4.00
C SER A 137 15.32 -2.73 -5.35
N ARG A 138 14.09 -2.73 -5.90
CA ARG A 138 13.76 -2.01 -7.13
C ARG A 138 13.82 -0.50 -6.93
N VAL A 139 13.15 -0.01 -5.89
CA VAL A 139 13.07 1.44 -5.58
C VAL A 139 14.46 2.01 -5.32
N SER A 140 15.32 1.29 -4.61
CA SER A 140 16.70 1.74 -4.33
C SER A 140 17.57 1.85 -5.59
N ARG A 141 17.28 1.03 -6.62
CA ARG A 141 17.96 1.08 -7.91
C ARG A 141 17.33 2.05 -8.91
N GLY A 142 16.26 2.72 -8.52
CA GLY A 142 15.51 3.61 -9.43
C GLY A 142 14.75 2.87 -10.54
N GLU A 143 14.49 1.57 -10.36
CA GLU A 143 13.72 0.77 -11.31
C GLU A 143 12.23 1.14 -11.25
N LYS A 144 11.53 0.96 -12.38
CA LYS A 144 10.08 1.16 -12.41
C LYS A 144 9.37 0.15 -11.52
N PRO A 145 8.24 0.55 -10.91
CA PRO A 145 7.37 -0.38 -10.17
C PRO A 145 7.04 -1.61 -11.01
N GLU A 146 6.97 -2.75 -10.37
CA GLU A 146 6.37 -3.93 -11.00
C GLU A 146 4.95 -3.53 -11.44
N ALA A 147 4.64 -3.71 -12.71
CA ALA A 147 3.34 -3.35 -13.24
C ALA A 147 2.27 -4.17 -12.52
N GLY A 148 1.69 -3.63 -11.48
CA GLY A 148 0.36 -4.02 -11.03
C GLY A 148 -0.55 -3.76 -12.22
N ILE A 149 -1.41 -4.72 -12.54
CA ILE A 149 -2.31 -4.77 -13.70
C ILE A 149 -2.68 -3.37 -14.16
N PRO A 150 -2.34 -2.98 -15.42
CA PRO A 150 -2.58 -1.64 -15.89
C PRO A 150 -4.08 -1.38 -15.91
N MET A 151 -4.48 -0.34 -15.24
CA MET A 151 -5.81 0.22 -15.43
C MET A 151 -5.95 0.73 -16.85
N PRO A 152 -6.96 0.32 -17.60
CA PRO A 152 -7.42 1.11 -18.73
C PRO A 152 -8.18 2.30 -18.16
N LEU A 153 -7.53 3.44 -18.06
CA LEU A 153 -8.20 4.72 -18.00
C LEU A 153 -8.47 5.15 -19.45
N THR A 154 -9.67 4.91 -19.89
CA THR A 154 -10.33 5.72 -20.90
C THR A 154 -11.25 6.68 -20.21
#